data_c6936753348bac1a25b02b73043227ae
#
_entry.id   c6936753348bac1a25b02b73043227ae
#
_cell.length_a   1.000
_cell.length_b   1.000
_cell.length_c   1.000
_cell.angle_alpha   90.00
_cell.angle_beta   90.00
_cell.angle_gamma   90.00
#
_symmetry.space_group_name_H-M   'P 1'
#
loop_
_entity.id
_entity.type
_entity.pdbx_description
1 polymer ?
#
loop_
_entity_poly.entity_id
_entity_poly.type
_entity_poly.pdbx_seq_one_letter_code
_entity_poly.pdbx_strand_id
1 'polypeptide(L)'
;EHNIDVVIIGAGTAGLYALSQVIQNRKSYLIVQNGELGTTCARVGCMPSKVLIQAAEDYHRRKLFEREGIEGSEGLSVDKEEIMEFVRELRDSFVERVHGNNAKRLKDHMIHGQAEFIKPGQLRVGDDTVNYSSVVISSGSTPVIPAAWQSFSDRIITTDRLFDMEELPESVAVIGLGVIGLEIGQSLVEVLIRNKD
;
A
#
# COMPACT_ATOMS: atom_id res chain seq x y z
N GLU A 1 13.79 -17.94 -24.04
CA GLU A 1 12.71 -18.93 -23.78
C GLU A 1 13.00 -19.62 -22.45
N HIS A 2 12.09 -19.53 -21.48
CA HIS A 2 12.23 -20.09 -20.14
C HIS A 2 11.31 -21.29 -19.97
N ASN A 3 11.80 -22.34 -19.30
CA ASN A 3 10.99 -23.50 -18.89
C ASN A 3 10.98 -23.55 -17.35
N ILE A 4 9.85 -23.22 -16.75
CA ILE A 4 9.69 -22.94 -15.31
C ILE A 4 8.59 -23.82 -14.72
N ASP A 5 8.80 -24.37 -13.51
CA ASP A 5 7.76 -25.14 -12.82
C ASP A 5 6.58 -24.22 -12.46
N VAL A 6 6.85 -23.04 -11.85
CA VAL A 6 5.83 -22.14 -11.36
C VAL A 6 6.12 -20.69 -11.74
N VAL A 7 5.19 -20.06 -12.45
CA VAL A 7 5.20 -18.60 -12.65
C VAL A 7 4.28 -17.94 -11.62
N ILE A 8 4.74 -16.87 -11.00
CA ILE A 8 3.96 -16.06 -10.06
C ILE A 8 3.76 -14.68 -10.68
N ILE A 9 2.52 -14.31 -10.96
CA ILE A 9 2.18 -13.01 -11.52
C ILE A 9 1.81 -12.07 -10.37
N GLY A 10 2.70 -11.13 -10.04
CA GLY A 10 2.59 -10.18 -8.96
C GLY A 10 3.44 -10.53 -7.74
N ALA A 11 4.34 -9.62 -7.34
CA ALA A 11 5.20 -9.71 -6.16
C ALA A 11 4.62 -9.02 -4.91
N GLY A 12 3.29 -8.94 -4.81
CA GLY A 12 2.58 -8.47 -3.63
C GLY A 12 2.54 -9.51 -2.51
N THR A 13 1.75 -9.26 -1.46
CA THR A 13 1.65 -10.15 -0.28
C THR A 13 1.34 -11.60 -0.66
N ALA A 14 0.34 -11.81 -1.53
CA ALA A 14 -0.06 -13.15 -1.95
C ALA A 14 1.04 -13.84 -2.77
N GLY A 15 1.66 -13.11 -3.70
CA GLY A 15 2.75 -13.65 -4.54
C GLY A 15 3.99 -14.02 -3.72
N LEU A 16 4.39 -13.18 -2.77
CA LEU A 16 5.54 -13.46 -1.89
C LEU A 16 5.26 -14.64 -0.93
N TYR A 17 4.01 -14.80 -0.50
CA TYR A 17 3.62 -15.98 0.26
C TYR A 17 3.69 -17.25 -0.60
N ALA A 18 3.13 -17.21 -1.81
CA ALA A 18 3.20 -18.32 -2.76
C ALA A 18 4.65 -18.68 -3.10
N LEU A 19 5.51 -17.67 -3.30
CA LEU A 19 6.95 -17.86 -3.51
C LEU A 19 7.60 -18.67 -2.40
N SER A 20 7.24 -18.40 -1.15
CA SER A 20 7.77 -19.16 -0.02
C SER A 20 7.43 -20.65 -0.10
N GLN A 21 6.21 -20.97 -0.53
CA GLN A 21 5.76 -22.35 -0.73
C GLN A 21 6.47 -23.02 -1.92
N VAL A 22 6.66 -22.30 -3.01
CA VAL A 22 7.37 -22.79 -4.20
C VAL A 22 8.81 -23.15 -3.87
N ILE A 23 9.52 -22.28 -3.13
CA ILE A 23 10.89 -22.51 -2.68
C ILE A 23 10.99 -23.70 -1.72
N GLN A 24 10.07 -23.82 -0.75
CA GLN A 24 10.03 -24.97 0.16
C GLN A 24 9.88 -26.29 -0.57
N ASN A 25 9.13 -26.30 -1.65
CA ASN A 25 8.92 -27.49 -2.51
C ASN A 25 10.03 -27.66 -3.57
N ARG A 26 11.11 -26.88 -3.52
CA ARG A 26 12.27 -26.94 -4.43
C ARG A 26 11.88 -26.88 -5.91
N LYS A 27 10.88 -26.07 -6.24
CA LYS A 27 10.42 -25.85 -7.61
C LYS A 27 11.16 -24.66 -8.21
N SER A 28 11.46 -24.73 -9.51
CA SER A 28 11.90 -23.57 -10.27
C SER A 28 10.78 -22.56 -10.38
N TYR A 29 11.11 -21.29 -10.32
CA TYR A 29 10.11 -20.22 -10.34
C TYR A 29 10.59 -19.01 -11.12
N LEU A 30 9.60 -18.26 -11.60
CA LEU A 30 9.76 -16.93 -12.17
C LEU A 30 8.65 -16.05 -11.66
N ILE A 31 8.99 -14.82 -11.31
CA ILE A 31 8.05 -13.79 -10.90
C ILE A 31 7.90 -12.79 -12.03
N VAL A 32 6.66 -12.44 -12.35
CA VAL A 32 6.35 -11.36 -13.28
C VAL A 32 5.73 -10.22 -12.49
N GLN A 33 6.35 -9.05 -12.53
CA GLN A 33 5.89 -7.87 -11.81
C GLN A 33 5.69 -6.71 -12.75
N ASN A 34 4.50 -6.14 -12.74
CA ASN A 34 4.18 -4.89 -13.42
C ASN A 34 3.93 -3.79 -12.39
N GLY A 35 4.77 -2.76 -12.41
CA GLY A 35 4.71 -1.66 -11.44
C GLY A 35 5.71 -1.79 -10.29
N GLU A 36 5.52 -0.95 -9.29
CA GLU A 36 6.47 -0.82 -8.17
C GLU A 36 6.44 -2.02 -7.24
N LEU A 37 7.60 -2.32 -6.70
CA LEU A 37 7.77 -3.35 -5.69
C LEU A 37 7.34 -2.84 -4.30
N GLY A 38 7.02 -3.75 -3.45
CA GLY A 38 6.40 -3.50 -2.16
C GLY A 38 4.97 -4.01 -2.17
N THR A 39 4.47 -4.41 -1.03
CA THR A 39 3.11 -4.91 -0.92
C THR A 39 2.11 -3.76 -0.82
N THR A 40 0.87 -3.96 -1.23
CA THR A 40 -0.23 -3.00 -0.97
C THR A 40 -0.28 -2.61 0.51
N CYS A 41 -0.08 -3.57 1.41
CA CYS A 41 -0.05 -3.33 2.84
C CYS A 41 1.07 -2.36 3.27
N ALA A 42 2.28 -2.51 2.74
CA ALA A 42 3.41 -1.66 3.11
C ALA A 42 3.34 -0.28 2.45
N ARG A 43 2.90 -0.21 1.17
CA ARG A 43 2.92 1.03 0.38
C ARG A 43 1.70 1.92 0.61
N VAL A 44 0.51 1.35 0.46
CA VAL A 44 -0.75 2.12 0.32
C VAL A 44 -1.87 1.60 1.21
N GLY A 45 -1.55 0.79 2.21
CA GLY A 45 -2.54 0.12 3.06
C GLY A 45 -2.22 0.17 4.55
N CYS A 46 -2.09 -1.01 5.13
CA CYS A 46 -2.06 -1.23 6.59
C CYS A 46 -0.94 -0.44 7.30
N MET A 47 0.26 -0.38 6.72
CA MET A 47 1.40 0.21 7.42
C MET A 47 1.27 1.74 7.52
N PRO A 48 1.15 2.49 6.41
CA PRO A 48 1.01 3.94 6.49
C PRO A 48 -0.30 4.37 7.18
N SER A 49 -1.39 3.61 7.04
CA SER A 49 -2.63 3.93 7.76
C SER A 49 -2.45 3.85 9.27
N LYS A 50 -1.71 2.88 9.80
CA LYS A 50 -1.47 2.77 11.24
C LYS A 50 -0.54 3.88 11.77
N VAL A 51 0.38 4.36 10.94
CA VAL A 51 1.19 5.54 11.30
C VAL A 51 0.32 6.78 11.42
N LEU A 52 -0.56 7.03 10.45
CA LEU A 52 -1.48 8.16 10.48
C LEU A 52 -2.46 8.08 11.66
N ILE A 53 -3.04 6.89 11.91
CA ILE A 53 -3.94 6.64 13.03
C ILE A 53 -3.22 6.96 14.36
N GLN A 54 -1.99 6.43 14.54
CA GLN A 54 -1.25 6.67 15.77
C GLN A 54 -0.97 8.15 16.01
N ALA A 55 -0.53 8.87 14.99
CA ALA A 55 -0.30 10.31 15.09
C ALA A 55 -1.59 11.09 15.41
N ALA A 56 -2.70 10.69 14.80
CA ALA A 56 -4.02 11.25 15.08
C ALA A 56 -4.47 11.00 16.53
N GLU A 57 -4.31 9.77 17.02
CA GLU A 57 -4.62 9.38 18.40
C GLU A 57 -3.75 10.14 19.42
N ASP A 58 -2.44 10.28 19.16
CA ASP A 58 -1.53 11.01 20.03
C ASP A 58 -1.95 12.48 20.16
N TYR A 59 -2.34 13.10 19.05
CA TYR A 59 -2.89 14.46 19.08
C TYR A 59 -4.27 14.52 19.74
N HIS A 60 -5.13 13.53 19.51
CA HIS A 60 -6.45 13.48 20.13
C HIS A 60 -6.38 13.35 21.65
N ARG A 61 -5.42 12.60 22.19
CA ARG A 61 -5.22 12.41 23.62
C ARG A 61 -4.98 13.71 24.38
N ARG A 62 -4.54 14.78 23.74
CA ARG A 62 -4.35 16.08 24.40
C ARG A 62 -5.60 16.56 25.15
N LYS A 63 -6.79 16.16 24.72
CA LYS A 63 -8.07 16.48 25.38
C LYS A 63 -8.22 15.87 26.77
N LEU A 64 -7.40 14.86 27.09
CA LEU A 64 -7.39 14.18 28.37
C LEU A 64 -6.27 14.65 29.30
N PHE A 65 -5.30 15.41 28.77
CA PHE A 65 -4.07 15.74 29.48
C PHE A 65 -4.31 16.53 30.77
N GLU A 66 -5.20 17.50 30.76
CA GLU A 66 -5.56 18.24 31.98
C GLU A 66 -6.17 17.33 33.06
N ARG A 67 -7.02 16.40 32.65
CA ARG A 67 -7.61 15.41 33.54
C ARG A 67 -6.54 14.46 34.13
N GLU A 68 -5.47 14.22 33.37
CA GLU A 68 -4.32 13.40 33.78
C GLU A 68 -3.28 14.24 34.57
N GLY A 69 -3.53 15.53 34.77
CA GLY A 69 -2.60 16.43 35.48
C GLY A 69 -1.46 16.96 34.59
N ILE A 70 -1.60 16.89 33.27
CA ILE A 70 -0.64 17.41 32.29
C ILE A 70 -1.15 18.75 31.76
N GLU A 71 -0.44 19.81 32.05
CA GLU A 71 -0.80 21.18 31.67
C GLU A 71 -0.22 21.56 30.31
N GLY A 72 -0.82 22.56 29.65
CA GLY A 72 -0.30 23.18 28.41
C GLY A 72 -0.73 22.50 27.13
N SER A 73 -1.67 21.56 27.19
CA SER A 73 -2.18 20.82 26.01
C SER A 73 -2.92 21.70 24.99
N GLU A 74 -3.47 22.83 25.42
CA GLU A 74 -4.20 23.78 24.56
C GLU A 74 -3.31 24.41 23.47
N GLY A 75 -2.00 24.52 23.70
CA GLY A 75 -1.04 25.04 22.75
C GLY A 75 -0.58 24.07 21.67
N LEU A 76 -1.02 22.81 21.73
CA LEU A 76 -0.64 21.79 20.75
C LEU A 76 -1.40 21.98 19.44
N SER A 77 -0.67 21.96 18.33
CA SER A 77 -1.21 22.00 16.97
C SER A 77 -0.64 20.87 16.13
N VAL A 78 -1.30 20.53 15.05
CA VAL A 78 -0.79 19.60 14.03
C VAL A 78 -0.34 20.40 12.83
N ASP A 79 0.87 20.11 12.38
CA ASP A 79 1.34 20.50 11.07
C ASP A 79 0.98 19.39 10.07
N LYS A 80 0.21 19.74 9.03
CA LYS A 80 -0.35 18.78 8.08
C LYS A 80 0.68 18.25 7.08
N GLU A 81 1.72 19.02 6.81
CA GLU A 81 2.83 18.66 5.96
C GLU A 81 3.75 17.68 6.72
N GLU A 82 4.16 18.07 7.93
CA GLU A 82 5.05 17.28 8.79
C GLU A 82 4.45 15.88 9.13
N ILE A 83 3.15 15.82 9.42
CA ILE A 83 2.49 14.53 9.71
C ILE A 83 2.50 13.61 8.48
N MET A 84 2.32 14.17 7.28
CA MET A 84 2.37 13.37 6.04
C MET A 84 3.79 13.01 5.66
N GLU A 85 4.77 13.85 5.92
CA GLU A 85 6.18 13.52 5.78
C GLU A 85 6.56 12.35 6.68
N PHE A 86 6.20 12.40 7.95
CA PHE A 86 6.43 11.30 8.91
C PHE A 86 5.76 9.99 8.46
N VAL A 87 4.54 10.05 7.93
CA VAL A 87 3.84 8.86 7.38
C VAL A 87 4.62 8.29 6.20
N ARG A 88 5.11 9.14 5.27
CA ARG A 88 5.90 8.70 4.10
C ARG A 88 7.23 8.08 4.51
N GLU A 89 7.96 8.69 5.43
CA GLU A 89 9.26 8.16 5.91
C GLU A 89 9.12 6.76 6.49
N LEU A 90 8.14 6.54 7.37
CA LEU A 90 7.91 5.23 7.95
C LEU A 90 7.40 4.21 6.93
N ARG A 91 6.51 4.63 6.02
CA ARG A 91 6.06 3.80 4.89
C ARG A 91 7.26 3.31 4.07
N ASP A 92 8.15 4.21 3.69
CA ASP A 92 9.31 3.89 2.86
C ASP A 92 10.26 2.93 3.58
N SER A 93 10.46 3.11 4.88
CA SER A 93 11.24 2.16 5.69
C SER A 93 10.61 0.75 5.72
N PHE A 94 9.29 0.65 5.73
CA PHE A 94 8.59 -0.65 5.66
C PHE A 94 8.74 -1.29 4.28
N VAL A 95 8.63 -0.50 3.21
CA VAL A 95 8.83 -0.96 1.83
C VAL A 95 10.25 -1.48 1.63
N GLU A 96 11.26 -0.73 2.08
CA GLU A 96 12.66 -1.15 2.03
C GLU A 96 12.90 -2.46 2.79
N ARG A 97 12.28 -2.63 3.96
CA ARG A 97 12.38 -3.88 4.72
C ARG A 97 11.77 -5.07 3.98
N VAL A 98 10.59 -4.89 3.37
CA VAL A 98 9.95 -5.93 2.54
C VAL A 98 10.85 -6.28 1.36
N HIS A 99 11.44 -5.28 0.71
CA HIS A 99 12.36 -5.43 -0.40
C HIS A 99 13.63 -6.18 0.00
N GLY A 100 14.30 -5.73 1.06
CA GLY A 100 15.53 -6.31 1.57
C GLY A 100 15.37 -7.79 1.96
N ASN A 101 14.27 -8.13 2.61
CA ASN A 101 13.95 -9.51 3.00
C ASN A 101 13.74 -10.44 1.79
N ASN A 102 13.39 -9.93 0.63
CA ASN A 102 13.10 -10.70 -0.57
C ASN A 102 14.11 -10.50 -1.69
N ALA A 103 15.06 -9.57 -1.55
CA ALA A 103 15.98 -9.18 -2.61
C ALA A 103 16.71 -10.38 -3.25
N LYS A 104 17.26 -11.31 -2.45
CA LYS A 104 17.96 -12.50 -2.95
C LYS A 104 17.04 -13.46 -3.73
N ARG A 105 15.75 -13.50 -3.37
CA ARG A 105 14.77 -14.39 -3.99
C ARG A 105 14.22 -13.82 -5.29
N LEU A 106 14.25 -12.48 -5.44
CA LEU A 106 13.72 -11.77 -6.59
C LEU A 106 14.78 -11.51 -7.66
N LYS A 107 16.04 -11.25 -7.27
CA LYS A 107 17.09 -10.70 -8.13
C LYS A 107 17.23 -11.35 -9.50
N ASP A 108 17.35 -12.68 -9.55
CA ASP A 108 17.62 -13.42 -10.80
C ASP A 108 16.38 -14.21 -11.29
N HIS A 109 15.24 -13.99 -10.65
CA HIS A 109 14.00 -14.74 -10.87
C HIS A 109 12.81 -13.84 -11.13
N MET A 110 13.01 -12.60 -11.56
CA MET A 110 11.93 -11.66 -11.80
C MET A 110 12.10 -10.98 -13.16
N ILE A 111 10.98 -10.89 -13.88
CA ILE A 111 10.85 -10.11 -15.10
C ILE A 111 9.86 -8.98 -14.83
N HIS A 112 10.25 -7.76 -15.16
CA HIS A 112 9.37 -6.61 -15.13
C HIS A 112 8.56 -6.50 -16.42
N GLY A 113 7.25 -6.42 -16.30
CA GLY A 113 6.34 -6.24 -17.42
C GLY A 113 4.96 -6.83 -17.19
N GLN A 114 4.10 -6.61 -18.17
CA GLN A 114 2.76 -7.17 -18.21
C GLN A 114 2.79 -8.61 -18.70
N ALA A 115 2.21 -9.53 -17.93
CA ALA A 115 2.03 -10.92 -18.35
C ALA A 115 0.80 -11.06 -19.26
N GLU A 116 0.98 -11.73 -20.38
CA GLU A 116 -0.08 -12.08 -21.32
C GLU A 116 -0.11 -13.57 -21.57
N PHE A 117 -1.24 -14.21 -21.35
CA PHE A 117 -1.43 -15.63 -21.66
C PHE A 117 -1.54 -15.84 -23.16
N ILE A 118 -0.65 -16.64 -23.75
CA ILE A 118 -0.66 -16.99 -25.17
C ILE A 118 -1.51 -18.24 -25.40
N LYS A 119 -1.26 -19.27 -24.59
CA LYS A 119 -1.96 -20.56 -24.60
C LYS A 119 -1.71 -21.27 -23.27
N PRO A 120 -2.43 -22.34 -22.94
CA PRO A 120 -2.15 -23.14 -21.76
C PRO A 120 -0.66 -23.52 -21.67
N GLY A 121 -0.04 -23.26 -20.51
CA GLY A 121 1.37 -23.52 -20.27
C GLY A 121 2.35 -22.50 -20.88
N GLN A 122 1.88 -21.41 -21.49
CA GLN A 122 2.75 -20.40 -22.08
C GLN A 122 2.19 -18.99 -21.89
N LEU A 123 3.05 -18.08 -21.43
CA LEU A 123 2.78 -16.64 -21.36
C LEU A 123 3.91 -15.83 -21.99
N ARG A 124 3.64 -14.55 -22.26
CA ARG A 124 4.59 -13.57 -22.76
C ARG A 124 4.71 -12.42 -21.76
N VAL A 125 5.92 -11.89 -21.63
CA VAL A 125 6.22 -10.66 -20.88
C VAL A 125 7.16 -9.80 -21.74
N GLY A 126 6.64 -8.75 -22.35
CA GLY A 126 7.38 -8.02 -23.36
C GLY A 126 7.80 -8.92 -24.52
N ASP A 127 9.11 -9.03 -24.78
CA ASP A 127 9.67 -9.90 -25.82
C ASP A 127 9.96 -11.33 -25.34
N ASP A 128 9.87 -11.57 -24.02
CA ASP A 128 10.17 -12.88 -23.44
C ASP A 128 8.97 -13.81 -23.49
N THR A 129 9.23 -15.05 -23.91
CA THR A 129 8.26 -16.16 -23.86
C THR A 129 8.63 -17.10 -22.73
N VAL A 130 7.67 -17.36 -21.86
CA VAL A 130 7.82 -18.21 -20.67
C VAL A 130 6.89 -19.42 -20.78
N ASN A 131 7.48 -20.62 -20.80
CA ASN A 131 6.75 -21.87 -20.67
C ASN A 131 6.71 -22.26 -19.18
N TYR A 132 5.57 -22.71 -18.70
CA TYR A 132 5.38 -23.06 -17.31
C TYR A 132 4.49 -24.29 -17.13
N SER A 133 4.69 -24.97 -16.00
CA SER A 133 3.80 -26.07 -15.59
C SER A 133 2.59 -25.58 -14.79
N SER A 134 2.78 -24.57 -13.95
CA SER A 134 1.73 -23.98 -13.10
C SER A 134 1.90 -22.48 -13.02
N VAL A 135 0.80 -21.77 -12.80
CA VAL A 135 0.80 -20.32 -12.62
C VAL A 135 0.00 -19.91 -11.38
N VAL A 136 0.54 -18.96 -10.62
CA VAL A 136 -0.15 -18.29 -9.51
C VAL A 136 -0.48 -16.86 -9.95
N ILE A 137 -1.76 -16.53 -10.02
CA ILE A 137 -2.21 -15.18 -10.34
C ILE A 137 -2.43 -14.42 -9.03
N SER A 138 -1.56 -13.45 -8.75
CA SER A 138 -1.57 -12.60 -7.56
C SER A 138 -1.37 -11.12 -7.92
N SER A 139 -2.04 -10.71 -9.00
CA SER A 139 -1.95 -9.37 -9.60
C SER A 139 -2.53 -8.24 -8.75
N GLY A 140 -3.16 -8.58 -7.60
CA GLY A 140 -3.72 -7.60 -6.69
C GLY A 140 -5.06 -7.00 -7.15
N SER A 141 -5.37 -5.83 -6.62
CA SER A 141 -6.59 -5.08 -6.91
C SER A 141 -6.32 -3.59 -6.83
N THR A 142 -7.14 -2.80 -7.48
CA THR A 142 -7.13 -1.33 -7.43
C THR A 142 -8.47 -0.81 -6.94
N PRO A 143 -8.52 0.33 -6.24
CA PRO A 143 -9.77 0.97 -5.87
C PRO A 143 -10.63 1.29 -7.09
N VAL A 144 -11.92 1.04 -6.99
CA VAL A 144 -12.87 1.35 -8.05
C VAL A 144 -13.41 2.77 -7.87
N ILE A 145 -13.23 3.62 -8.88
CA ILE A 145 -13.88 4.93 -8.98
C ILE A 145 -15.07 4.77 -9.94
N PRO A 146 -16.31 4.99 -9.48
CA PRO A 146 -17.48 4.91 -10.34
C PRO A 146 -17.37 5.82 -11.56
N ALA A 147 -17.80 5.36 -12.74
CA ALA A 147 -17.71 6.13 -13.97
C ALA A 147 -18.39 7.50 -13.88
N ALA A 148 -19.49 7.60 -13.14
CA ALA A 148 -20.20 8.87 -12.90
C ALA A 148 -19.38 9.92 -12.14
N TRP A 149 -18.27 9.52 -11.49
CA TRP A 149 -17.42 10.42 -10.71
C TRP A 149 -16.12 10.81 -11.42
N GLN A 150 -15.88 10.31 -12.62
CA GLN A 150 -14.65 10.60 -13.37
C GLN A 150 -14.45 12.10 -13.64
N SER A 151 -15.54 12.87 -13.73
CA SER A 151 -15.47 14.34 -13.86
C SER A 151 -14.86 15.04 -12.63
N PHE A 152 -14.75 14.34 -11.49
CA PHE A 152 -14.15 14.84 -10.25
C PHE A 152 -12.79 14.20 -9.97
N SER A 153 -12.17 13.54 -10.95
CA SER A 153 -10.94 12.75 -10.79
C SER A 153 -9.82 13.50 -10.04
N ASP A 154 -9.68 14.80 -10.27
CA ASP A 154 -8.66 15.63 -9.64
C ASP A 154 -8.86 15.80 -8.13
N ARG A 155 -10.08 15.58 -7.66
CA ARG A 155 -10.48 15.73 -6.24
C ARG A 155 -10.70 14.39 -5.54
N ILE A 156 -10.67 13.29 -6.28
CA ILE A 156 -10.86 11.96 -5.71
C ILE A 156 -9.51 11.41 -5.26
N ILE A 157 -9.44 11.08 -3.98
CA ILE A 157 -8.28 10.46 -3.35
C ILE A 157 -8.68 9.04 -3.00
N THR A 158 -7.92 8.07 -3.50
CA THR A 158 -8.01 6.68 -3.06
C THR A 158 -6.84 6.36 -2.14
N THR A 159 -6.83 5.20 -1.51
CA THR A 159 -5.69 4.73 -0.71
C THR A 159 -4.39 4.70 -1.50
N ASP A 160 -4.45 4.46 -2.82
CA ASP A 160 -3.28 4.43 -3.69
C ASP A 160 -2.57 5.80 -3.81
N ARG A 161 -3.27 6.89 -3.46
CA ARG A 161 -2.74 8.26 -3.53
C ARG A 161 -2.66 8.96 -2.18
N LEU A 162 -3.44 8.53 -1.20
CA LEU A 162 -3.53 9.22 0.10
C LEU A 162 -2.17 9.39 0.77
N PHE A 163 -1.37 8.33 0.79
CA PHE A 163 -0.09 8.32 1.49
C PHE A 163 1.08 8.90 0.68
N ASP A 164 0.82 9.35 -0.55
CA ASP A 164 1.77 10.09 -1.40
C ASP A 164 1.53 11.59 -1.36
N MET A 165 0.47 12.05 -0.69
CA MET A 165 0.17 13.49 -0.56
C MET A 165 1.26 14.19 0.26
N GLU A 166 1.62 15.39 -0.17
CA GLU A 166 2.59 16.24 0.55
C GLU A 166 1.97 16.77 1.84
N GLU A 167 0.70 17.21 1.78
CA GLU A 167 -0.05 17.71 2.94
C GLU A 167 -1.51 17.20 2.92
N LEU A 168 -2.14 17.22 4.08
CA LEU A 168 -3.57 16.93 4.19
C LEU A 168 -4.42 18.12 3.73
N PRO A 169 -5.49 17.92 2.95
CA PRO A 169 -6.38 18.97 2.53
C PRO A 169 -7.14 19.58 3.73
N GLU A 170 -7.66 20.81 3.57
CA GLU A 170 -8.40 21.49 4.64
C GLU A 170 -9.73 20.81 5.00
N SER A 171 -10.34 20.15 4.04
CA SER A 171 -11.60 19.43 4.22
C SER A 171 -11.68 18.19 3.35
N VAL A 172 -12.26 17.14 3.87
CA VAL A 172 -12.41 15.84 3.21
C VAL A 172 -13.81 15.32 3.37
N ALA A 173 -14.38 14.78 2.30
CA ALA A 173 -15.58 13.96 2.34
C ALA A 173 -15.19 12.49 2.18
N VAL A 174 -15.43 11.66 3.19
CA VAL A 174 -15.17 10.22 3.14
C VAL A 174 -16.40 9.52 2.58
N ILE A 175 -16.22 8.86 1.44
CA ILE A 175 -17.32 8.14 0.78
C ILE A 175 -17.12 6.65 0.96
N GLY A 176 -18.01 6.06 1.77
CA GLY A 176 -17.99 4.66 2.17
C GLY A 176 -17.55 4.48 3.63
N LEU A 177 -18.38 3.74 4.38
CA LEU A 177 -18.18 3.45 5.80
C LEU A 177 -17.71 1.99 6.02
N GLY A 178 -16.93 1.46 5.09
CA GLY A 178 -16.20 0.22 5.31
C GLY A 178 -15.01 0.44 6.25
N VAL A 179 -14.28 -0.63 6.56
CA VAL A 179 -13.14 -0.59 7.52
C VAL A 179 -12.16 0.54 7.20
N ILE A 180 -11.73 0.65 5.93
CA ILE A 180 -10.79 1.68 5.50
C ILE A 180 -11.37 3.09 5.68
N GLY A 181 -12.63 3.29 5.27
CA GLY A 181 -13.30 4.60 5.38
C GLY A 181 -13.48 5.04 6.82
N LEU A 182 -13.75 4.12 7.74
CA LEU A 182 -13.86 4.40 9.17
C LEU A 182 -12.48 4.72 9.78
N GLU A 183 -11.46 3.90 9.55
CA GLU A 183 -10.12 4.12 10.08
C GLU A 183 -9.53 5.46 9.61
N ILE A 184 -9.52 5.68 8.30
CA ILE A 184 -8.95 6.90 7.71
C ILE A 184 -9.83 8.12 8.04
N GLY A 185 -11.16 7.97 7.97
CA GLY A 185 -12.09 9.05 8.28
C GLY A 185 -11.95 9.54 9.70
N GLN A 186 -11.83 8.67 10.70
CA GLN A 186 -11.61 9.03 12.08
C GLN A 186 -10.27 9.78 12.25
N SER A 187 -9.19 9.24 11.69
CA SER A 187 -7.88 9.87 11.78
C SER A 187 -7.88 11.28 11.18
N LEU A 188 -8.51 11.44 10.02
CA LEU A 188 -8.62 12.75 9.37
C LEU A 188 -9.44 13.73 10.20
N VAL A 189 -10.54 13.28 10.82
CA VAL A 189 -11.34 14.13 11.73
C VAL A 189 -10.48 14.61 12.89
N GLU A 190 -9.70 13.74 13.51
CA GLU A 190 -8.87 14.07 14.68
C GLU A 190 -7.75 15.07 14.35
N VAL A 191 -7.18 14.97 13.14
CA VAL A 191 -6.09 15.85 12.66
C VAL A 191 -6.62 17.16 12.07
N LEU A 192 -7.77 17.13 11.37
CA LEU A 192 -8.29 18.29 10.62
C LEU A 192 -9.21 19.19 11.45
N ILE A 193 -9.84 18.67 12.49
CA ILE A 193 -10.69 19.51 13.36
C ILE A 193 -9.77 20.50 14.11
N ARG A 194 -9.77 21.75 13.66
CA ARG A 194 -9.33 22.86 14.48
C ARG A 194 -10.24 22.92 15.70
N ASN A 195 -9.66 23.05 16.90
CA ASN A 195 -10.46 23.44 18.05
C ASN A 195 -11.16 24.75 17.68
N LYS A 196 -12.44 24.66 17.36
CA LYS A 196 -13.32 25.83 17.46
C LYS A 196 -13.69 25.90 18.91
N ASP A 197 -13.22 26.97 19.54
CA ASP A 197 -13.69 27.41 20.85
C ASP A 197 -15.22 27.40 20.94
#